data_a2105a294c7ee710cbf798bac4c38e34
#
_entry.id   a2105a294c7ee710cbf798bac4c38e34
#
_cell.length_a   1.000
_cell.length_b   1.000
_cell.length_c   1.000
_cell.angle_alpha   90.00
_cell.angle_beta   90.00
_cell.angle_gamma   90.00
#
_symmetry.space_group_name_H-M   'P 1'
#
loop_
_entity.id
_entity.type
_entity.pdbx_description
1 polymer ?
#
loop_
_entity_poly.entity_id
_entity_poly.type
_entity_poly.pdbx_seq_one_letter_code
_entity_poly.pdbx_strand_id
1 'polypeptide(L)'
;MSQPVLLLGAGRRCEYDEFVLTRIAAARPVVLVDAAPPDWARPHLDGHLAADPGKDGATASAVVRFAARHRVRGVLTCSGEYTVAAARIAGQLGLPGTSLATAAVCADPAALRALLTGGTVPVDDPGPPRVCAETVVLDGEIRIAALTRTTLGPAPARQPLRHTVHAHDGLLHNRFLRLAVDRTVHALGVTRGVLHIGLRLTDRGPRVTDVTPRLPGDLIPLLVRRATGVDLAQAAAALATGELPDTTPTRQRAAAIQFAYPAATGRLEHLDLSPDAAREPGADRMILTQHTGNQVTAGPHATTADRLALWAAVGDTPAACDDTLRRMARHLSATVVPFATAA
;
A
#
# COMPACT_ATOMS: atom_id res chain seq x y z
N MET A 1 2.50 -26.15 18.37
CA MET A 1 1.96 -25.94 17.01
C MET A 1 1.92 -24.45 16.75
N SER A 2 2.48 -24.00 15.64
CA SER A 2 2.44 -22.59 15.21
C SER A 2 0.99 -22.15 15.04
N GLN A 3 0.68 -20.89 15.44
CA GLN A 3 -0.64 -20.31 15.29
C GLN A 3 -0.56 -19.27 14.17
N PRO A 4 -0.82 -19.66 12.91
CA PRO A 4 -0.57 -18.80 11.77
C PRO A 4 -1.59 -17.67 11.63
N VAL A 5 -1.18 -16.64 10.89
CA VAL A 5 -2.09 -15.70 10.25
C VAL A 5 -2.44 -16.20 8.85
N LEU A 6 -3.67 -15.99 8.42
CA LEU A 6 -4.09 -16.21 7.05
C LEU A 6 -3.90 -14.92 6.25
N LEU A 7 -3.16 -15.02 5.15
CA LEU A 7 -3.00 -13.93 4.20
C LEU A 7 -3.84 -14.24 2.94
N LEU A 8 -4.84 -13.42 2.67
CA LEU A 8 -5.67 -13.54 1.48
C LEU A 8 -5.00 -12.84 0.30
N GLY A 9 -4.52 -13.66 -0.64
CA GLY A 9 -3.75 -13.23 -1.79
C GLY A 9 -2.33 -12.78 -1.43
N ALA A 10 -1.34 -13.27 -2.15
CA ALA A 10 0.06 -12.82 -1.98
C ALA A 10 0.34 -11.47 -2.66
N GLY A 11 -0.58 -10.99 -3.48
CA GLY A 11 -0.33 -9.95 -4.47
C GLY A 11 0.14 -10.55 -5.80
N ARG A 12 0.18 -9.70 -6.83
CA ARG A 12 0.48 -10.15 -8.20
C ARG A 12 1.91 -9.84 -8.64
N ARG A 13 2.59 -8.95 -7.91
CA ARG A 13 3.87 -8.39 -8.34
C ARG A 13 4.88 -8.45 -7.21
N CYS A 14 5.86 -9.34 -7.35
CA CYS A 14 6.98 -9.51 -6.43
C CYS A 14 7.60 -8.16 -6.05
N GLU A 15 7.80 -7.29 -7.02
CA GLU A 15 8.45 -5.99 -6.87
C GLU A 15 7.81 -5.08 -5.82
N TYR A 16 6.50 -5.26 -5.58
CA TYR A 16 5.71 -4.47 -4.63
C TYR A 16 5.32 -5.24 -3.37
N ASP A 17 5.01 -6.53 -3.53
CA ASP A 17 4.29 -7.29 -2.52
C ASP A 17 5.23 -8.11 -1.61
N GLU A 18 6.41 -8.52 -2.12
CA GLU A 18 7.36 -9.35 -1.37
C GLU A 18 7.85 -8.68 -0.08
N PHE A 19 8.08 -7.36 -0.11
CA PHE A 19 8.51 -6.64 1.10
C PHE A 19 7.52 -6.82 2.24
N VAL A 20 6.22 -6.62 1.97
CA VAL A 20 5.18 -6.72 3.00
C VAL A 20 5.03 -8.15 3.49
N LEU A 21 4.99 -9.14 2.57
CA LEU A 21 4.92 -10.56 2.91
C LEU A 21 6.10 -10.97 3.80
N THR A 22 7.32 -10.62 3.42
CA THR A 22 8.55 -10.91 4.20
C THR A 22 8.47 -10.32 5.61
N ARG A 23 7.92 -9.10 5.75
CA ARG A 23 7.79 -8.46 7.07
C ARG A 23 6.72 -9.12 7.95
N ILE A 24 5.61 -9.55 7.36
CA ILE A 24 4.58 -10.33 8.08
C ILE A 24 5.16 -11.69 8.49
N ALA A 25 5.81 -12.40 7.58
CA ALA A 25 6.41 -13.72 7.82
C ALA A 25 7.51 -13.70 8.88
N ALA A 26 8.28 -12.61 8.96
CA ALA A 26 9.27 -12.42 10.02
C ALA A 26 8.66 -12.25 11.41
N ALA A 27 7.39 -11.86 11.50
CA ALA A 27 6.68 -11.67 12.77
C ALA A 27 5.79 -12.87 13.13
N ARG A 28 5.21 -13.54 12.15
CA ARG A 28 4.21 -14.62 12.34
C ARG A 28 4.31 -15.68 11.26
N PRO A 29 4.02 -16.95 11.57
CA PRO A 29 3.81 -17.97 10.55
C PRO A 29 2.65 -17.56 9.63
N VAL A 30 2.84 -17.69 8.32
CA VAL A 30 1.88 -17.27 7.29
C VAL A 30 1.35 -18.48 6.53
N VAL A 31 0.03 -18.64 6.50
CA VAL A 31 -0.67 -19.53 5.57
C VAL A 31 -1.32 -18.65 4.49
N LEU A 32 -0.88 -18.82 3.27
CA LEU A 32 -1.46 -18.11 2.13
C LEU A 32 -2.79 -18.77 1.72
N VAL A 33 -3.81 -17.94 1.55
CA VAL A 33 -5.10 -18.31 0.94
C VAL A 33 -5.12 -17.74 -0.47
N ASP A 34 -4.92 -18.57 -1.47
CA ASP A 34 -4.85 -18.21 -2.88
C ASP A 34 -5.19 -19.43 -3.74
N ALA A 35 -5.57 -19.23 -5.00
CA ALA A 35 -5.79 -20.34 -5.93
C ALA A 35 -4.48 -21.11 -6.19
N ALA A 36 -3.37 -20.39 -6.36
CA ALA A 36 -2.03 -20.94 -6.47
C ALA A 36 -1.00 -19.93 -5.92
N PRO A 37 -0.10 -20.33 -5.02
CA PRO A 37 0.94 -19.44 -4.51
C PRO A 37 1.92 -19.11 -5.63
N PRO A 38 2.24 -17.82 -5.86
CA PRO A 38 3.29 -17.44 -6.79
C PRO A 38 4.65 -17.92 -6.26
N ASP A 39 5.56 -18.27 -7.18
CA ASP A 39 6.85 -18.89 -6.80
C ASP A 39 7.68 -18.00 -5.87
N TRP A 40 7.66 -16.69 -6.08
CA TRP A 40 8.38 -15.75 -5.21
C TRP A 40 7.85 -15.71 -3.76
N ALA A 41 6.58 -16.04 -3.54
CA ALA A 41 5.99 -16.03 -2.20
C ALA A 41 6.31 -17.30 -1.40
N ARG A 42 6.52 -18.45 -2.08
CA ARG A 42 6.70 -19.76 -1.43
C ARG A 42 7.74 -19.79 -0.31
N PRO A 43 8.93 -19.16 -0.46
CA PRO A 43 9.95 -19.18 0.60
C PRO A 43 9.53 -18.50 1.91
N HIS A 44 8.47 -17.70 1.88
CA HIS A 44 7.99 -16.91 3.02
C HIS A 44 6.73 -17.50 3.67
N LEU A 45 6.28 -18.68 3.22
CA LEU A 45 5.02 -19.30 3.67
C LEU A 45 5.28 -20.53 4.52
N ASP A 46 4.53 -20.66 5.61
CA ASP A 46 4.46 -21.88 6.42
C ASP A 46 3.41 -22.86 5.89
N GLY A 47 2.56 -22.44 4.98
CA GLY A 47 1.54 -23.25 4.35
C GLY A 47 0.73 -22.53 3.29
N HIS A 48 -0.10 -23.31 2.61
CA HIS A 48 -0.99 -22.82 1.56
C HIS A 48 -2.35 -23.50 1.66
N LEU A 49 -3.41 -22.70 1.60
CA LEU A 49 -4.79 -23.14 1.46
C LEU A 49 -5.27 -22.79 0.05
N ALA A 50 -5.43 -23.81 -0.80
CA ALA A 50 -5.89 -23.62 -2.17
C ALA A 50 -7.36 -23.20 -2.19
N ALA A 51 -7.59 -21.89 -2.25
CA ALA A 51 -8.91 -21.26 -2.36
C ALA A 51 -8.74 -19.89 -3.03
N ASP A 52 -9.65 -19.55 -3.92
CA ASP A 52 -9.63 -18.28 -4.64
C ASP A 52 -10.29 -17.18 -3.81
N PRO A 53 -9.54 -16.17 -3.29
CA PRO A 53 -10.12 -15.11 -2.46
C PRO A 53 -11.20 -14.27 -3.18
N GLY A 54 -11.20 -14.26 -4.51
CA GLY A 54 -12.25 -13.62 -5.32
C GLY A 54 -13.59 -14.37 -5.31
N LYS A 55 -13.58 -15.65 -4.88
CA LYS A 55 -14.80 -16.47 -4.71
C LYS A 55 -15.24 -16.52 -3.25
N ASP A 56 -15.70 -15.40 -2.76
CA ASP A 56 -15.94 -15.07 -1.35
C ASP A 56 -16.59 -16.20 -0.52
N GLY A 57 -17.74 -16.73 -0.94
CA GLY A 57 -18.43 -17.78 -0.18
C GLY A 57 -17.69 -19.12 -0.13
N ALA A 58 -17.07 -19.53 -1.23
CA ALA A 58 -16.30 -20.79 -1.30
C ALA A 58 -15.02 -20.69 -0.45
N THR A 59 -14.33 -19.55 -0.53
CA THR A 59 -13.12 -19.28 0.25
C THR A 59 -13.43 -19.19 1.73
N ALA A 60 -14.48 -18.49 2.14
CA ALA A 60 -14.89 -18.43 3.54
C ALA A 60 -15.17 -19.85 4.09
N SER A 61 -15.89 -20.69 3.35
CA SER A 61 -16.15 -22.07 3.73
C SER A 61 -14.88 -22.92 3.86
N ALA A 62 -13.91 -22.75 2.94
CA ALA A 62 -12.62 -23.45 2.99
C ALA A 62 -11.80 -23.02 4.21
N VAL A 63 -11.77 -21.72 4.50
CA VAL A 63 -11.07 -21.16 5.66
C VAL A 63 -11.68 -21.62 6.98
N VAL A 64 -13.02 -21.65 7.10
CA VAL A 64 -13.70 -22.14 8.32
C VAL A 64 -13.35 -23.62 8.56
N ARG A 65 -13.36 -24.47 7.51
CA ARG A 65 -12.93 -25.87 7.64
C ARG A 65 -11.45 -26.01 8.03
N PHE A 66 -10.59 -25.13 7.51
CA PHE A 66 -9.16 -25.10 7.87
C PHE A 66 -9.01 -24.68 9.34
N ALA A 67 -9.69 -23.62 9.78
CA ALA A 67 -9.63 -23.10 11.16
C ALA A 67 -10.17 -24.11 12.21
N ALA A 68 -11.08 -25.00 11.82
CA ALA A 68 -11.54 -26.09 12.70
C ALA A 68 -10.45 -27.09 13.06
N ARG A 69 -9.37 -27.19 12.25
CA ARG A 69 -8.25 -28.10 12.44
C ARG A 69 -6.96 -27.41 12.85
N HIS A 70 -6.87 -26.10 12.64
CA HIS A 70 -5.68 -25.29 12.88
C HIS A 70 -6.06 -24.04 13.69
N ARG A 71 -5.27 -23.71 14.70
CA ARG A 71 -5.50 -22.48 15.49
C ARG A 71 -5.05 -21.27 14.70
N VAL A 72 -5.95 -20.69 13.90
CA VAL A 72 -5.73 -19.41 13.21
C VAL A 72 -5.79 -18.27 14.21
N ARG A 73 -4.84 -17.33 14.14
CA ARG A 73 -4.76 -16.19 15.05
C ARG A 73 -5.20 -14.86 14.43
N GLY A 74 -5.18 -14.76 13.11
CA GLY A 74 -5.54 -13.52 12.42
C GLY A 74 -5.79 -13.74 10.94
N VAL A 75 -6.46 -12.78 10.33
CA VAL A 75 -6.71 -12.73 8.88
C VAL A 75 -6.26 -11.37 8.38
N LEU A 76 -5.46 -11.39 7.30
CA LEU A 76 -4.89 -10.20 6.67
C LEU A 76 -5.09 -10.25 5.16
N THR A 77 -5.05 -9.09 4.54
CA THR A 77 -4.82 -8.94 3.09
C THR A 77 -4.02 -7.68 2.82
N CYS A 78 -3.18 -7.73 1.79
CA CYS A 78 -2.51 -6.57 1.22
C CYS A 78 -3.20 -6.09 -0.07
N SER A 79 -4.15 -6.86 -0.59
CA SER A 79 -4.92 -6.51 -1.79
C SER A 79 -6.22 -5.78 -1.44
N GLY A 80 -6.47 -4.65 -2.12
CA GLY A 80 -7.75 -3.92 -1.99
C GLY A 80 -8.96 -4.77 -2.39
N GLU A 81 -8.76 -5.64 -3.36
CA GLU A 81 -9.78 -6.56 -3.89
C GLU A 81 -10.31 -7.53 -2.83
N TYR A 82 -9.46 -7.93 -1.86
CA TYR A 82 -9.82 -8.94 -0.86
C TYR A 82 -10.14 -8.36 0.52
N THR A 83 -10.20 -7.03 0.66
CA THR A 83 -10.45 -6.38 1.96
C THR A 83 -11.79 -6.80 2.58
N VAL A 84 -12.86 -6.85 1.76
CA VAL A 84 -14.20 -7.27 2.21
C VAL A 84 -14.22 -8.75 2.59
N ALA A 85 -13.58 -9.61 1.79
CA ALA A 85 -13.47 -11.05 2.07
C ALA A 85 -12.68 -11.30 3.37
N ALA A 86 -11.57 -10.61 3.58
CA ALA A 86 -10.76 -10.71 4.80
C ALA A 86 -11.55 -10.30 6.04
N ALA A 87 -12.28 -9.18 5.97
CA ALA A 87 -13.11 -8.71 7.08
C ALA A 87 -14.25 -9.69 7.40
N ARG A 88 -14.90 -10.25 6.39
CA ARG A 88 -15.94 -11.28 6.55
C ARG A 88 -15.39 -12.52 7.25
N ILE A 89 -14.26 -13.04 6.77
CA ILE A 89 -13.63 -14.24 7.32
C ILE A 89 -13.18 -14.01 8.76
N ALA A 90 -12.53 -12.88 9.04
CA ALA A 90 -12.13 -12.51 10.40
C ALA A 90 -13.34 -12.48 11.34
N GLY A 91 -14.44 -11.85 10.94
CA GLY A 91 -15.70 -11.80 11.71
C GLY A 91 -16.31 -13.18 11.95
N GLN A 92 -16.34 -14.07 10.94
CA GLN A 92 -16.85 -15.44 11.09
C GLN A 92 -16.03 -16.29 12.06
N LEU A 93 -14.72 -16.02 12.15
CA LEU A 93 -13.80 -16.72 13.07
C LEU A 93 -13.73 -16.04 14.44
N GLY A 94 -14.42 -14.93 14.66
CA GLY A 94 -14.32 -14.15 15.91
C GLY A 94 -12.93 -13.56 16.15
N LEU A 95 -12.19 -13.29 15.06
CA LEU A 95 -10.83 -12.74 15.12
C LEU A 95 -10.83 -11.22 15.02
N PRO A 96 -9.82 -10.55 15.61
CA PRO A 96 -9.66 -9.11 15.50
C PRO A 96 -9.50 -8.64 14.06
N GLY A 97 -10.02 -7.45 13.74
CA GLY A 97 -9.86 -6.84 12.42
C GLY A 97 -10.89 -5.75 12.14
N THR A 98 -10.85 -5.23 10.94
CA THR A 98 -11.83 -4.28 10.44
C THR A 98 -13.20 -4.97 10.30
N SER A 99 -14.28 -4.29 10.67
CA SER A 99 -15.64 -4.85 10.53
C SER A 99 -16.01 -5.03 9.06
N LEU A 100 -16.88 -6.00 8.78
CA LEU A 100 -17.40 -6.22 7.41
C LEU A 100 -18.11 -4.96 6.89
N ALA A 101 -18.86 -4.27 7.75
CA ALA A 101 -19.56 -3.04 7.38
C ALA A 101 -18.59 -1.93 6.96
N THR A 102 -17.54 -1.71 7.75
CA THR A 102 -16.48 -0.73 7.44
C THR A 102 -15.77 -1.09 6.13
N ALA A 103 -15.38 -2.37 5.96
CA ALA A 103 -14.69 -2.81 4.74
C ALA A 103 -15.57 -2.61 3.49
N ALA A 104 -16.87 -2.91 3.57
CA ALA A 104 -17.83 -2.71 2.48
C ALA A 104 -18.01 -1.23 2.13
N VAL A 105 -18.14 -0.36 3.13
CA VAL A 105 -18.25 1.08 2.91
C VAL A 105 -16.99 1.65 2.27
N CYS A 106 -15.81 1.23 2.72
CA CYS A 106 -14.55 1.69 2.13
C CYS A 106 -14.33 1.18 0.69
N ALA A 107 -14.95 0.06 0.32
CA ALA A 107 -14.89 -0.49 -1.04
C ALA A 107 -15.81 0.24 -2.03
N ASP A 108 -16.78 1.02 -1.56
CA ASP A 108 -17.72 1.81 -2.35
C ASP A 108 -17.46 3.30 -2.15
N PRO A 109 -16.89 4.02 -3.14
CA PRO A 109 -16.61 5.45 -3.01
C PRO A 109 -17.84 6.32 -2.73
N ALA A 110 -19.02 5.94 -3.23
CA ALA A 110 -20.25 6.70 -3.01
C ALA A 110 -20.77 6.51 -1.57
N ALA A 111 -20.75 5.26 -1.07
CA ALA A 111 -21.11 4.93 0.31
C ALA A 111 -20.15 5.58 1.31
N LEU A 112 -18.83 5.54 1.02
CA LEU A 112 -17.82 6.19 1.84
C LEU A 112 -18.05 7.71 1.92
N ARG A 113 -18.27 8.36 0.78
CA ARG A 113 -18.55 9.80 0.73
C ARG A 113 -19.81 10.16 1.52
N ALA A 114 -20.90 9.40 1.37
CA ALA A 114 -22.15 9.64 2.07
C ALA A 114 -21.96 9.51 3.59
N LEU A 115 -21.27 8.46 4.05
CA LEU A 115 -20.97 8.24 5.47
C LEU A 115 -20.12 9.39 6.04
N LEU A 116 -19.03 9.75 5.39
CA LEU A 116 -18.13 10.80 5.87
C LEU A 116 -18.82 12.16 5.91
N THR A 117 -19.61 12.50 4.89
CA THR A 117 -20.39 13.75 4.85
C THR A 117 -21.42 13.80 5.97
N GLY A 118 -22.16 12.70 6.22
CA GLY A 118 -23.09 12.58 7.34
C GLY A 118 -22.40 12.73 8.71
N GLY A 119 -21.15 12.26 8.84
CA GLY A 119 -20.30 12.41 10.02
C GLY A 119 -19.57 13.76 10.10
N THR A 120 -19.93 14.74 9.29
CA THR A 120 -19.28 16.09 9.22
C THR A 120 -17.78 16.05 8.91
N VAL A 121 -17.31 15.01 8.22
CA VAL A 121 -15.93 14.93 7.71
C VAL A 121 -15.84 15.73 6.41
N PRO A 122 -14.89 16.66 6.27
CA PRO A 122 -14.67 17.36 5.02
C PRO A 122 -14.18 16.38 3.93
N VAL A 123 -14.95 16.22 2.85
CA VAL A 123 -14.60 15.33 1.72
C VAL A 123 -14.34 16.12 0.45
N ASP A 124 -13.53 15.55 -0.46
CA ASP A 124 -13.22 16.12 -1.77
C ASP A 124 -12.93 15.00 -2.78
N ASP A 125 -12.78 15.34 -4.05
CA ASP A 125 -12.31 14.43 -5.08
C ASP A 125 -10.79 14.26 -5.01
N PRO A 126 -10.26 13.08 -5.37
CA PRO A 126 -8.82 12.86 -5.43
C PRO A 126 -8.12 13.86 -6.35
N GLY A 127 -7.04 14.49 -5.87
CA GLY A 127 -6.27 15.43 -6.66
C GLY A 127 -5.10 16.04 -5.89
N PRO A 128 -4.22 16.77 -6.59
CA PRO A 128 -3.10 17.45 -5.96
C PRO A 128 -3.57 18.70 -5.20
N PRO A 129 -2.85 19.16 -4.16
CA PRO A 129 -1.78 18.43 -3.48
C PRO A 129 -2.32 17.26 -2.65
N ARG A 130 -1.76 16.06 -2.86
CA ARG A 130 -2.19 14.84 -2.17
C ARG A 130 -1.23 14.44 -1.06
N VAL A 131 -1.79 14.15 0.10
CA VAL A 131 -1.12 13.56 1.27
C VAL A 131 -1.93 12.39 1.75
N CYS A 132 -1.27 11.31 2.18
CA CYS A 132 -1.96 10.20 2.81
C CYS A 132 -1.47 10.05 4.25
N ALA A 133 -2.38 9.80 5.18
CA ALA A 133 -2.06 9.48 6.55
C ALA A 133 -2.01 7.96 6.72
N GLU A 134 -0.82 7.45 7.05
CA GLU A 134 -0.59 6.04 7.38
C GLU A 134 -0.91 5.87 8.86
N THR A 135 -2.08 5.32 9.14
CA THR A 135 -2.69 5.38 10.47
C THR A 135 -2.80 3.98 11.06
N VAL A 136 -2.43 3.85 12.33
CA VAL A 136 -2.62 2.65 13.15
C VAL A 136 -3.65 2.95 14.22
N VAL A 137 -4.68 2.12 14.32
CA VAL A 137 -5.76 2.25 15.30
C VAL A 137 -5.78 1.03 16.21
N LEU A 138 -5.81 1.24 17.49
CA LEU A 138 -5.96 0.20 18.51
C LEU A 138 -6.85 0.69 19.65
N ASP A 139 -7.96 -0.03 19.88
CA ASP A 139 -8.93 0.23 20.94
C ASP A 139 -9.42 1.70 20.98
N GLY A 140 -9.54 2.31 19.79
CA GLY A 140 -9.95 3.69 19.61
C GLY A 140 -8.82 4.72 19.69
N GLU A 141 -7.62 4.33 20.12
CA GLU A 141 -6.44 5.20 20.02
C GLU A 141 -5.95 5.27 18.57
N ILE A 142 -5.75 6.49 18.07
CA ILE A 142 -5.40 6.77 16.68
C ILE A 142 -3.99 7.34 16.65
N ARG A 143 -3.09 6.64 15.96
CA ARG A 143 -1.72 7.07 15.73
C ARG A 143 -1.43 7.22 14.25
N ILE A 144 -1.12 8.42 13.80
CA ILE A 144 -0.56 8.66 12.48
C ILE A 144 0.93 8.30 12.55
N ALA A 145 1.29 7.16 11.96
CA ALA A 145 2.67 6.66 11.95
C ALA A 145 3.56 7.45 10.99
N ALA A 146 2.99 7.92 9.89
CA ALA A 146 3.68 8.75 8.91
C ALA A 146 2.68 9.48 8.01
N LEU A 147 3.17 10.48 7.28
CA LEU A 147 2.48 11.08 6.16
C LEU A 147 3.23 10.75 4.86
N THR A 148 2.50 10.30 3.86
CA THR A 148 3.01 10.04 2.52
C THR A 148 2.56 11.15 1.59
N ARG A 149 3.50 11.96 1.08
CA ARG A 149 3.23 12.97 0.05
C ARG A 149 3.31 12.31 -1.32
N THR A 150 2.29 12.50 -2.15
CA THR A 150 2.20 11.91 -3.48
C THR A 150 2.25 12.98 -4.56
N THR A 151 3.22 12.87 -5.46
CA THR A 151 3.23 13.61 -6.72
C THR A 151 2.44 12.81 -7.74
N LEU A 152 1.41 13.43 -8.32
CA LEU A 152 0.54 12.83 -9.32
C LEU A 152 0.95 13.26 -10.73
N GLY A 153 0.74 12.38 -11.69
CA GLY A 153 0.82 12.65 -13.11
C GLY A 153 -0.34 13.50 -13.63
N PRO A 154 -0.37 13.78 -14.93
CA PRO A 154 -1.42 14.57 -15.55
C PRO A 154 -2.79 13.89 -15.47
N ALA A 155 -3.84 14.70 -15.49
CA ALA A 155 -5.20 14.21 -15.62
C ALA A 155 -5.40 13.59 -17.04
N PRO A 156 -6.32 12.64 -17.21
CA PRO A 156 -7.30 12.14 -16.25
C PRO A 156 -6.79 11.06 -15.30
N ALA A 157 -5.78 10.26 -15.68
CA ALA A 157 -5.37 9.08 -14.90
C ALA A 157 -4.72 9.45 -13.55
N ARG A 158 -4.01 10.58 -13.48
CA ARG A 158 -3.35 11.07 -12.26
C ARG A 158 -2.59 9.97 -11.51
N GLN A 159 -1.88 9.11 -12.28
CA GLN A 159 -1.09 8.03 -11.70
C GLN A 159 -0.01 8.58 -10.76
N PRO A 160 0.31 7.87 -9.68
CA PRO A 160 1.41 8.26 -8.82
C PRO A 160 2.75 8.24 -9.57
N LEU A 161 3.46 9.36 -9.54
CA LEU A 161 4.82 9.48 -10.09
C LEU A 161 5.86 9.32 -9.00
N ARG A 162 5.54 9.73 -7.77
CA ARG A 162 6.44 9.70 -6.63
C ARG A 162 5.67 9.65 -5.32
N HIS A 163 6.21 8.91 -4.36
CA HIS A 163 5.84 9.00 -2.95
C HIS A 163 7.04 9.44 -2.13
N THR A 164 6.81 10.28 -1.13
CA THR A 164 7.84 10.76 -0.19
C THR A 164 7.29 10.70 1.23
N VAL A 165 8.07 10.10 2.13
CA VAL A 165 7.81 10.08 3.58
C VAL A 165 8.96 10.79 4.28
N HIS A 166 8.64 11.67 5.22
CA HIS A 166 9.62 12.35 6.07
C HIS A 166 9.21 12.24 7.52
N ALA A 167 10.11 11.77 8.38
CA ALA A 167 9.82 11.59 9.81
C ALA A 167 9.42 12.90 10.51
N HIS A 168 9.91 14.04 10.00
CA HIS A 168 9.61 15.38 10.53
C HIS A 168 8.69 16.17 9.59
N ASP A 169 7.72 15.52 8.93
CA ASP A 169 6.76 16.27 8.13
C ASP A 169 5.94 17.21 9.02
N GLY A 170 6.01 18.53 8.73
CA GLY A 170 5.33 19.56 9.54
C GLY A 170 3.82 19.38 9.66
N LEU A 171 3.19 18.68 8.69
CA LEU A 171 1.76 18.38 8.74
C LEU A 171 1.40 17.36 9.83
N LEU A 172 2.36 16.60 10.37
CA LEU A 172 2.13 15.72 11.53
C LEU A 172 1.65 16.50 12.77
N HIS A 173 1.99 17.78 12.86
CA HIS A 173 1.56 18.68 13.92
C HIS A 173 0.36 19.55 13.56
N ASN A 174 -0.18 19.40 12.34
CA ASN A 174 -1.32 20.17 11.89
C ASN A 174 -2.60 19.65 12.55
N ARG A 175 -3.21 20.49 13.40
CA ARG A 175 -4.43 20.13 14.15
C ARG A 175 -5.62 19.79 13.26
N PHE A 176 -5.76 20.44 12.11
CA PHE A 176 -6.87 20.20 11.20
C PHE A 176 -6.73 18.86 10.47
N LEU A 177 -5.49 18.47 10.13
CA LEU A 177 -5.20 17.16 9.55
C LEU A 177 -5.52 16.06 10.56
N ARG A 178 -5.02 16.20 11.79
CA ARG A 178 -5.33 15.24 12.88
C ARG A 178 -6.83 15.12 13.10
N LEU A 179 -7.54 16.23 13.18
CA LEU A 179 -8.99 16.24 13.38
C LEU A 179 -9.74 15.57 12.21
N ALA A 180 -9.28 15.76 10.95
CA ALA A 180 -9.86 15.10 9.80
C ALA A 180 -9.66 13.56 9.87
N VAL A 181 -8.46 13.11 10.24
CA VAL A 181 -8.17 11.69 10.47
C VAL A 181 -9.02 11.12 11.61
N ASP A 182 -9.05 11.76 12.76
CA ASP A 182 -9.82 11.33 13.93
C ASP A 182 -11.31 11.16 13.59
N ARG A 183 -11.91 12.19 12.99
CA ARG A 183 -13.31 12.14 12.56
C ARG A 183 -13.58 11.03 11.57
N THR A 184 -12.65 10.79 10.64
CA THR A 184 -12.76 9.71 9.65
C THR A 184 -12.78 8.35 10.32
N VAL A 185 -11.84 8.09 11.24
CA VAL A 185 -11.76 6.83 11.97
C VAL A 185 -13.01 6.58 12.81
N HIS A 186 -13.48 7.61 13.51
CA HIS A 186 -14.70 7.52 14.33
C HIS A 186 -15.96 7.32 13.47
N ALA A 187 -16.12 8.05 12.36
CA ALA A 187 -17.26 7.90 11.45
C ALA A 187 -17.33 6.49 10.85
N LEU A 188 -16.18 5.87 10.59
CA LEU A 188 -16.07 4.49 10.11
C LEU A 188 -16.24 3.44 11.21
N GLY A 189 -16.26 3.83 12.48
CA GLY A 189 -16.32 2.92 13.62
C GLY A 189 -15.13 1.98 13.73
N VAL A 190 -13.93 2.39 13.24
CA VAL A 190 -12.74 1.56 13.31
C VAL A 190 -12.15 1.62 14.71
N THR A 191 -12.11 0.48 15.37
CA THR A 191 -11.47 0.33 16.68
C THR A 191 -10.10 -0.32 16.59
N ARG A 192 -9.82 -1.06 15.49
CA ARG A 192 -8.57 -1.78 15.32
C ARG A 192 -8.25 -1.98 13.83
N GLY A 193 -7.03 -1.63 13.42
CA GLY A 193 -6.57 -1.83 12.05
C GLY A 193 -5.51 -0.83 11.61
N VAL A 194 -4.96 -1.06 10.43
CA VAL A 194 -4.14 -0.09 9.69
C VAL A 194 -5.02 0.55 8.62
N LEU A 195 -4.95 1.87 8.50
CA LEU A 195 -5.72 2.66 7.54
C LEU A 195 -4.77 3.53 6.72
N HIS A 196 -4.99 3.53 5.41
CA HIS A 196 -4.42 4.50 4.50
C HIS A 196 -5.50 5.53 4.16
N ILE A 197 -5.36 6.74 4.66
CA ILE A 197 -6.37 7.82 4.52
C ILE A 197 -5.83 8.87 3.57
N GLY A 198 -6.40 8.94 2.37
CA GLY A 198 -6.07 9.96 1.38
C GLY A 198 -6.69 11.31 1.73
N LEU A 199 -5.88 12.37 1.62
CA LEU A 199 -6.29 13.74 1.89
C LEU A 199 -5.81 14.66 0.76
N ARG A 200 -6.67 15.58 0.37
CA ARG A 200 -6.32 16.73 -0.46
C ARG A 200 -6.16 17.97 0.42
N LEU A 201 -5.05 18.67 0.24
CA LEU A 201 -4.80 19.91 0.95
C LEU A 201 -5.46 21.06 0.17
N THR A 202 -6.36 21.79 0.83
CA THR A 202 -7.07 22.94 0.24
C THR A 202 -6.92 24.18 1.12
N ASP A 203 -7.25 25.34 0.60
CA ASP A 203 -7.24 26.63 1.35
C ASP A 203 -8.18 26.57 2.56
N ARG A 204 -9.18 25.69 2.54
CA ARG A 204 -10.13 25.47 3.63
C ARG A 204 -9.70 24.35 4.58
N GLY A 205 -8.47 23.85 4.43
CA GLY A 205 -7.90 22.75 5.22
C GLY A 205 -7.91 21.38 4.51
N PRO A 206 -7.41 20.36 5.18
CA PRO A 206 -7.36 18.98 4.65
C PRO A 206 -8.77 18.42 4.44
N ARG A 207 -8.99 17.75 3.30
CA ARG A 207 -10.25 17.09 2.94
C ARG A 207 -9.97 15.65 2.57
N VAL A 208 -10.77 14.72 3.12
CA VAL A 208 -10.62 13.28 2.86
C VAL A 208 -11.09 12.96 1.45
N THR A 209 -10.31 12.17 0.73
CA THR A 209 -10.61 11.75 -0.64
C THR A 209 -10.96 10.29 -0.73
N ASP A 210 -10.27 9.47 0.02
CA ASP A 210 -10.41 8.02 0.03
C ASP A 210 -9.89 7.43 1.35
N VAL A 211 -10.38 6.25 1.70
CA VAL A 211 -9.91 5.48 2.85
C VAL A 211 -9.79 4.01 2.46
N THR A 212 -8.65 3.43 2.74
CA THR A 212 -8.42 2.00 2.55
C THR A 212 -8.06 1.36 3.89
N PRO A 213 -8.87 0.43 4.43
CA PRO A 213 -8.63 -0.20 5.73
C PRO A 213 -7.68 -1.41 5.58
N ARG A 214 -6.47 -1.15 5.08
CA ARG A 214 -5.37 -2.10 4.90
C ARG A 214 -4.04 -1.37 4.73
N LEU A 215 -2.97 -2.15 4.64
CA LEU A 215 -1.65 -1.63 4.25
C LEU A 215 -1.70 -0.94 2.88
N PRO A 216 -1.05 0.23 2.73
CA PRO A 216 -0.92 0.90 1.44
C PRO A 216 -0.05 0.09 0.48
N GLY A 217 -0.30 0.26 -0.81
CA GLY A 217 0.53 -0.29 -1.88
C GLY A 217 1.80 0.53 -2.17
N ASP A 218 2.35 0.35 -3.37
CA ASP A 218 3.44 1.17 -3.94
C ASP A 218 4.70 1.24 -3.06
N LEU A 219 4.96 0.19 -2.26
CA LEU A 219 6.07 0.16 -1.30
C LEU A 219 6.03 1.28 -0.23
N ILE A 220 4.89 1.92 0.00
CA ILE A 220 4.74 2.91 1.07
C ILE A 220 5.15 2.34 2.44
N PRO A 221 4.81 1.08 2.82
CA PRO A 221 5.31 0.49 4.07
C PRO A 221 6.84 0.44 4.17
N LEU A 222 7.55 0.24 3.04
CA LEU A 222 9.00 0.34 2.99
C LEU A 222 9.46 1.76 3.30
N LEU A 223 8.85 2.78 2.66
CA LEU A 223 9.22 4.18 2.88
C LEU A 223 9.00 4.60 4.33
N VAL A 224 7.87 4.24 4.92
CA VAL A 224 7.57 4.50 6.34
C VAL A 224 8.65 3.88 7.22
N ARG A 225 8.99 2.61 7.01
CA ARG A 225 10.03 1.93 7.78
C ARG A 225 11.42 2.55 7.58
N ARG A 226 11.76 3.01 6.37
CA ARG A 226 13.04 3.68 6.09
C ARG A 226 13.13 5.05 6.77
N ALA A 227 12.06 5.82 6.72
CA ALA A 227 12.02 7.17 7.26
C ALA A 227 11.89 7.19 8.79
N THR A 228 10.96 6.42 9.35
CA THR A 228 10.56 6.50 10.77
C THR A 228 11.02 5.31 11.62
N GLY A 229 11.33 4.16 10.99
CA GLY A 229 11.57 2.89 11.69
C GLY A 229 10.30 2.09 11.98
N VAL A 230 9.12 2.69 11.90
CA VAL A 230 7.84 2.00 12.15
C VAL A 230 7.57 0.98 11.03
N ASP A 231 7.29 -0.26 11.41
CA ASP A 231 6.98 -1.34 10.50
C ASP A 231 5.46 -1.58 10.44
N LEU A 232 4.81 -0.97 9.44
CA LEU A 232 3.36 -1.07 9.28
C LEU A 232 2.89 -2.51 9.00
N ALA A 233 3.72 -3.35 8.35
CA ALA A 233 3.36 -4.72 8.05
C ALA A 233 3.35 -5.58 9.33
N GLN A 234 4.34 -5.39 10.21
CA GLN A 234 4.35 -6.03 11.53
C GLN A 234 3.24 -5.50 12.42
N ALA A 235 2.97 -4.19 12.38
CA ALA A 235 1.85 -3.60 13.11
C ALA A 235 0.51 -4.19 12.68
N ALA A 236 0.28 -4.37 11.37
CA ALA A 236 -0.92 -5.02 10.86
C ALA A 236 -1.03 -6.48 11.33
N ALA A 237 0.07 -7.23 11.32
CA ALA A 237 0.10 -8.60 11.82
C ALA A 237 -0.21 -8.69 13.33
N ALA A 238 0.35 -7.79 14.14
CA ALA A 238 0.06 -7.71 15.57
C ALA A 238 -1.43 -7.38 15.82
N LEU A 239 -1.96 -6.38 15.12
CA LEU A 239 -3.37 -6.00 15.25
C LEU A 239 -4.31 -7.16 14.87
N ALA A 240 -4.01 -7.89 13.79
CA ALA A 240 -4.81 -9.03 13.33
C ALA A 240 -4.78 -10.21 14.34
N THR A 241 -3.73 -10.33 15.15
CA THR A 241 -3.62 -11.36 16.19
C THR A 241 -4.07 -10.89 17.57
N GLY A 242 -4.58 -9.66 17.70
CA GLY A 242 -5.02 -9.08 18.96
C GLY A 242 -3.87 -8.56 19.84
N GLU A 243 -2.67 -8.46 19.31
CA GLU A 243 -1.48 -8.00 20.03
C GLU A 243 -1.28 -6.49 19.88
N LEU A 244 -0.47 -5.92 20.79
CA LEU A 244 -0.09 -4.51 20.76
C LEU A 244 0.92 -4.27 19.61
N PRO A 245 0.65 -3.38 18.65
CA PRO A 245 1.60 -3.05 17.62
C PRO A 245 2.71 -2.13 18.15
N ASP A 246 3.96 -2.38 17.74
CA ASP A 246 5.03 -1.39 17.96
C ASP A 246 4.98 -0.33 16.87
N THR A 247 4.66 0.88 17.26
CA THR A 247 4.60 2.06 16.40
C THR A 247 5.58 3.14 16.86
N THR A 248 6.59 2.78 17.66
CA THR A 248 7.59 3.70 18.18
C THR A 248 8.56 4.11 17.05
N PRO A 249 8.67 5.40 16.72
CA PRO A 249 9.65 5.85 15.74
C PRO A 249 11.08 5.64 16.29
N THR A 250 11.93 5.00 15.49
CA THR A 250 13.35 4.74 15.81
C THR A 250 14.31 5.41 14.84
N ARG A 251 13.78 6.10 13.84
CA ARG A 251 14.54 6.80 12.79
C ARG A 251 13.95 8.17 12.53
N GLN A 252 14.81 9.08 12.08
CA GLN A 252 14.47 10.47 11.78
C GLN A 252 15.03 10.86 10.41
N ARG A 253 14.51 10.21 9.35
CA ARG A 253 15.01 10.35 7.99
C ARG A 253 13.87 10.68 7.01
N ALA A 254 14.24 10.88 5.76
CA ALA A 254 13.34 10.88 4.62
C ALA A 254 13.57 9.63 3.77
N ALA A 255 12.51 9.17 3.13
CA ALA A 255 12.56 8.13 2.11
C ALA A 255 11.59 8.48 0.97
N ALA A 256 12.00 8.22 -0.25
CA ALA A 256 11.15 8.50 -1.42
C ALA A 256 11.29 7.39 -2.46
N ILE A 257 10.22 7.17 -3.23
CA ILE A 257 10.19 6.27 -4.38
C ILE A 257 9.71 7.03 -5.61
N GLN A 258 10.35 6.77 -6.75
CA GLN A 258 9.98 7.31 -8.06
C GLN A 258 9.56 6.16 -8.97
N PHE A 259 8.56 6.43 -9.81
CA PHE A 259 8.10 5.50 -10.84
C PHE A 259 8.39 6.06 -12.23
N ALA A 260 8.98 5.24 -13.11
CA ALA A 260 9.16 5.59 -14.51
C ALA A 260 7.96 5.10 -15.32
N TYR A 261 7.47 5.97 -16.19
CA TYR A 261 6.44 5.65 -17.15
C TYR A 261 6.99 5.82 -18.59
N PRO A 262 6.43 5.12 -19.59
CA PRO A 262 6.88 5.25 -20.96
C PRO A 262 6.62 6.65 -21.50
N ALA A 263 7.51 7.13 -22.36
CA ALA A 263 7.37 8.43 -23.04
C ALA A 263 6.36 8.39 -24.19
N ALA A 264 6.12 7.22 -24.78
CA ALA A 264 5.17 6.99 -25.86
C ALA A 264 4.39 5.69 -25.65
N THR A 265 3.17 5.64 -26.18
CA THR A 265 2.38 4.40 -26.24
C THR A 265 2.89 3.53 -27.39
N GLY A 266 3.17 2.25 -27.11
CA GLY A 266 3.73 1.37 -28.13
C GLY A 266 4.26 0.07 -27.54
N ARG A 267 5.19 -0.56 -28.28
CA ARG A 267 5.90 -1.75 -27.86
C ARG A 267 7.27 -1.36 -27.28
N LEU A 268 7.58 -1.90 -26.12
CA LEU A 268 8.86 -1.69 -25.44
C LEU A 268 9.94 -2.55 -26.14
N GLU A 269 10.84 -1.91 -26.92
CA GLU A 269 11.91 -2.62 -27.63
C GLU A 269 13.19 -2.75 -26.83
N HIS A 270 13.45 -1.77 -25.95
CA HIS A 270 14.62 -1.80 -25.08
C HIS A 270 14.23 -1.31 -23.70
N LEU A 271 14.69 -2.03 -22.70
CA LEU A 271 14.61 -1.64 -21.29
C LEU A 271 15.81 -2.19 -20.56
N ASP A 272 16.66 -1.31 -20.07
CA ASP A 272 17.87 -1.67 -19.35
C ASP A 272 18.11 -0.79 -18.14
N LEU A 273 18.74 -1.36 -17.14
CA LEU A 273 19.10 -0.73 -15.89
C LEU A 273 20.57 -0.99 -15.58
N SER A 274 21.38 0.07 -15.64
CA SER A 274 22.80 -0.04 -15.26
C SER A 274 22.94 -0.48 -13.79
N PRO A 275 23.82 -1.46 -13.52
CA PRO A 275 24.15 -1.87 -12.13
C PRO A 275 24.68 -0.73 -11.26
N ASP A 276 25.22 0.32 -11.86
CA ASP A 276 25.75 1.48 -11.14
C ASP A 276 24.68 2.28 -10.41
N ALA A 277 23.42 2.14 -10.79
CA ALA A 277 22.29 2.74 -10.09
C ALA A 277 22.25 2.37 -8.58
N ALA A 278 22.60 1.13 -8.26
CA ALA A 278 22.63 0.66 -6.86
C ALA A 278 23.81 1.23 -6.06
N ARG A 279 24.80 1.82 -6.73
CA ARG A 279 25.97 2.44 -6.09
C ARG A 279 25.80 3.92 -5.81
N GLU A 280 24.71 4.53 -6.29
CA GLU A 280 24.42 5.94 -6.03
C GLU A 280 24.26 6.18 -4.51
N PRO A 281 24.93 7.19 -3.95
CA PRO A 281 24.79 7.51 -2.52
C PRO A 281 23.33 7.80 -2.16
N GLY A 282 22.80 7.07 -1.17
CA GLY A 282 21.42 7.16 -0.75
C GLY A 282 20.45 6.26 -1.53
N ALA A 283 20.90 5.49 -2.52
CA ALA A 283 20.07 4.49 -3.19
C ALA A 283 19.67 3.38 -2.20
N ASP A 284 18.38 3.01 -2.21
CA ASP A 284 17.84 1.90 -1.42
C ASP A 284 17.54 0.69 -2.31
N ARG A 285 16.89 0.90 -3.45
CA ARG A 285 16.62 -0.12 -4.45
C ARG A 285 16.30 0.47 -5.81
N MET A 286 16.45 -0.33 -6.84
CA MET A 286 15.98 -0.04 -8.19
C MET A 286 15.55 -1.34 -8.86
N ILE A 287 14.37 -1.35 -9.49
CA ILE A 287 13.75 -2.56 -10.01
C ILE A 287 13.07 -2.24 -11.33
N LEU A 288 13.29 -3.08 -12.35
CA LEU A 288 12.49 -3.08 -13.58
C LEU A 288 11.14 -3.74 -13.30
N THR A 289 10.07 -3.14 -13.78
CA THR A 289 8.69 -3.62 -13.58
C THR A 289 8.03 -4.04 -14.89
N GLN A 290 8.75 -3.92 -16.01
CA GLN A 290 8.35 -4.34 -17.33
C GLN A 290 9.46 -5.16 -18.01
N HIS A 291 9.14 -5.78 -19.14
CA HIS A 291 10.05 -6.55 -19.95
C HIS A 291 9.98 -6.09 -21.40
N THR A 292 11.11 -6.21 -22.11
CA THR A 292 11.17 -6.02 -23.56
C THR A 292 10.12 -6.88 -24.26
N GLY A 293 9.41 -6.31 -25.23
CA GLY A 293 8.31 -6.95 -25.94
C GLY A 293 6.92 -6.59 -25.44
N ASN A 294 6.78 -6.09 -24.19
CA ASN A 294 5.49 -5.71 -23.65
C ASN A 294 4.92 -4.46 -24.35
N GLN A 295 3.59 -4.40 -24.40
CA GLN A 295 2.86 -3.19 -24.79
C GLN A 295 2.71 -2.29 -23.59
N VAL A 296 2.93 -0.98 -23.78
CA VAL A 296 2.86 0.02 -22.73
C VAL A 296 2.10 1.25 -23.20
N THR A 297 1.41 1.89 -22.26
CA THR A 297 0.62 3.11 -22.51
C THR A 297 1.29 4.30 -21.82
N ALA A 298 1.44 5.40 -22.57
CA ALA A 298 2.04 6.63 -22.07
C ALA A 298 1.00 7.70 -21.74
N GLY A 299 1.47 8.73 -21.02
CA GLY A 299 0.74 9.97 -20.78
C GLY A 299 -0.48 9.80 -19.90
N PRO A 300 -1.57 10.54 -20.20
CA PRO A 300 -2.71 10.63 -19.30
C PRO A 300 -3.55 9.34 -19.23
N HIS A 301 -3.29 8.36 -20.08
CA HIS A 301 -3.97 7.05 -20.09
C HIS A 301 -3.11 5.94 -19.46
N ALA A 302 -1.87 6.23 -19.08
CA ALA A 302 -1.01 5.27 -18.40
C ALA A 302 -1.61 4.85 -17.05
N THR A 303 -1.45 3.59 -16.72
CA THR A 303 -1.84 2.99 -15.44
C THR A 303 -0.60 2.57 -14.65
N THR A 304 -0.77 2.12 -13.42
CA THR A 304 0.34 1.55 -12.65
C THR A 304 0.93 0.29 -13.29
N ALA A 305 0.17 -0.38 -14.17
CA ALA A 305 0.65 -1.53 -14.94
C ALA A 305 1.67 -1.14 -16.03
N ASP A 306 1.66 0.12 -16.47
CA ASP A 306 2.56 0.63 -17.52
C ASP A 306 3.91 1.13 -16.98
N ARG A 307 4.13 1.06 -15.66
CA ARG A 307 5.41 1.46 -15.05
C ARG A 307 6.54 0.61 -15.59
N LEU A 308 7.61 1.25 -16.07
CA LEU A 308 8.80 0.60 -16.60
C LEU A 308 9.75 0.16 -15.50
N ALA A 309 9.89 1.00 -14.49
CA ALA A 309 10.78 0.79 -13.36
C ALA A 309 10.32 1.58 -12.15
N LEU A 310 10.84 1.20 -11.01
CA LEU A 310 10.78 1.97 -9.76
C LEU A 310 12.18 2.06 -9.15
N TRP A 311 12.44 3.15 -8.43
CA TRP A 311 13.63 3.29 -7.60
C TRP A 311 13.34 4.09 -6.35
N ALA A 312 13.98 3.70 -5.25
CA ALA A 312 13.81 4.31 -3.95
C ALA A 312 15.14 4.83 -3.40
N ALA A 313 15.05 5.93 -2.68
CA ALA A 313 16.17 6.59 -2.04
C ALA A 313 15.86 6.90 -0.58
N VAL A 314 16.91 6.96 0.25
CA VAL A 314 16.87 7.35 1.66
C VAL A 314 17.88 8.46 1.90
N GLY A 315 17.46 9.50 2.59
CA GLY A 315 18.29 10.65 2.93
C GLY A 315 17.85 11.29 4.24
N ASP A 316 18.55 12.31 4.67
CA ASP A 316 18.18 13.04 5.90
C ASP A 316 17.00 14.00 5.65
N THR A 317 16.85 14.45 4.40
CA THR A 317 15.79 15.35 3.98
C THR A 317 15.10 14.87 2.69
N PRO A 318 13.88 15.32 2.41
CA PRO A 318 13.23 15.07 1.11
C PRO A 318 14.07 15.55 -0.08
N ALA A 319 14.75 16.69 0.03
CA ALA A 319 15.62 17.22 -1.02
C ALA A 319 16.80 16.28 -1.32
N ALA A 320 17.44 15.71 -0.29
CA ALA A 320 18.49 14.72 -0.48
C ALA A 320 17.99 13.46 -1.20
N CYS A 321 16.77 13.01 -0.88
CA CYS A 321 16.13 11.90 -1.62
C CYS A 321 15.89 12.30 -3.09
N ASP A 322 15.39 13.51 -3.35
CA ASP A 322 15.13 14.00 -4.72
C ASP A 322 16.41 14.05 -5.57
N ASP A 323 17.53 14.48 -4.98
CA ASP A 323 18.82 14.51 -5.66
C ASP A 323 19.29 13.09 -6.01
N THR A 324 19.15 12.16 -5.08
CA THR A 324 19.48 10.74 -5.32
C THR A 324 18.60 10.14 -6.41
N LEU A 325 17.26 10.33 -6.33
CA LEU A 325 16.33 9.83 -7.34
C LEU A 325 16.64 10.36 -8.74
N ARG A 326 17.05 11.64 -8.86
CA ARG A 326 17.46 12.23 -10.14
C ARG A 326 18.77 11.61 -10.68
N ARG A 327 19.73 11.29 -9.82
CA ARG A 327 20.94 10.58 -10.24
C ARG A 327 20.62 9.16 -10.70
N MET A 328 19.84 8.41 -9.92
CA MET A 328 19.42 7.05 -10.24
C MET A 328 18.66 6.98 -11.58
N ALA A 329 17.84 7.98 -11.88
CA ALA A 329 17.09 8.04 -13.14
C ALA A 329 17.95 8.00 -14.41
N ARG A 330 19.22 8.46 -14.32
CA ARG A 330 20.16 8.46 -15.47
C ARG A 330 20.66 7.06 -15.83
N HIS A 331 20.45 6.10 -14.97
CA HIS A 331 20.87 4.71 -15.16
C HIS A 331 19.78 3.85 -15.82
N LEU A 332 18.58 4.41 -16.05
CA LEU A 332 17.50 3.74 -16.79
C LEU A 332 17.54 4.16 -18.26
N SER A 333 17.58 3.19 -19.15
CA SER A 333 17.36 3.40 -20.58
C SER A 333 16.14 2.61 -21.07
N ALA A 334 15.28 3.23 -21.87
CA ALA A 334 14.08 2.62 -22.41
C ALA A 334 13.78 3.18 -23.81
N THR A 335 13.43 2.29 -24.73
CA THR A 335 12.98 2.66 -26.10
C THR A 335 11.62 2.02 -26.34
N VAL A 336 10.64 2.86 -26.68
CA VAL A 336 9.29 2.43 -27.08
C VAL A 336 9.09 2.77 -28.55
N VAL A 337 8.73 1.77 -29.33
CA VAL A 337 8.32 1.98 -30.72
C VAL A 337 6.80 2.15 -30.77
N PRO A 338 6.32 3.34 -31.18
CA PRO A 338 4.89 3.60 -31.27
C PRO A 338 4.19 2.62 -32.22
N PHE A 339 2.95 2.29 -31.90
CA PHE A 339 2.12 1.55 -32.86
C PHE A 339 1.90 2.39 -34.12
N ALA A 340 1.94 1.75 -35.31
CA ALA A 340 1.56 2.44 -36.54
C ALA A 340 0.13 3.00 -36.37
N THR A 341 0.00 4.30 -36.52
CA THR A 341 -1.33 4.93 -36.59
C THR A 341 -2.05 4.33 -37.78
N ALA A 342 -3.17 3.65 -37.56
CA ALA A 342 -4.01 3.23 -38.68
C ALA A 342 -4.43 4.50 -39.43
N ALA A 343 -4.00 4.60 -40.67
CA ALA A 343 -4.30 5.71 -41.59
C ALA A 343 -5.78 5.78 -41.91
#